data_20c81b0909df006f719d7990fda6fd20
#
_entry.id   20c81b0909df006f719d7990fda6fd20
#
_cell.length_a   1.000
_cell.length_b   1.000
_cell.length_c   1.000
_cell.angle_alpha   90.00
_cell.angle_beta   90.00
_cell.angle_gamma   90.00
#
_symmetry.space_group_name_H-M   'P 1'
#
loop_
_entity.id
_entity.type
_entity.pdbx_description
1 polymer ?
#
loop_
_entity_poly.entity_id
_entity_poly.type
_entity_poly.pdbx_seq_one_letter_code
_entity_poly.pdbx_strand_id
1 'polypeptide(L)'
;MSRAPAVGMSIEHRRLREKLCRELAQSEHDAVVHTAREAARLRACPPAEKLRAIAAHAEYLRPRLDALLIPDQPFGIRIGRLVGEMFSGLRHLVADRVLSAERSYRATLLGLRHGIDVAWLLRDVTRREDNIRLFRFCDDLIAEREVLLREAERALVWFADHPSIAMASCAHTALGSGAATPSAALP
;
A
#
# COMPACT_ATOMS: atom_id res chain seq x y z
N MET A 1 18.52 -40.04 19.97
CA MET A 1 18.11 -38.95 19.04
C MET A 1 18.69 -37.66 19.55
N SER A 2 19.81 -37.20 18.98
CA SER A 2 20.54 -36.01 19.43
C SER A 2 19.83 -34.77 18.90
N ARG A 3 19.31 -33.95 19.80
CA ARG A 3 18.70 -32.65 19.46
C ARG A 3 19.83 -31.69 19.11
N ALA A 4 19.95 -31.31 17.84
CA ALA A 4 20.90 -30.30 17.43
C ALA A 4 20.71 -29.03 18.28
N PRO A 5 21.79 -28.35 18.71
CA PRO A 5 21.69 -27.13 19.48
C PRO A 5 20.95 -26.09 18.62
N ALA A 6 19.98 -25.39 19.24
CA ALA A 6 19.31 -24.25 18.63
C ALA A 6 20.41 -23.24 18.23
N VAL A 7 20.65 -23.13 16.94
CA VAL A 7 21.57 -22.12 16.38
C VAL A 7 21.00 -20.77 16.78
N GLY A 8 21.69 -20.08 17.69
CA GLY A 8 21.31 -18.75 18.11
C GLY A 8 21.17 -17.87 16.87
N MET A 9 20.03 -17.22 16.75
CA MET A 9 19.72 -16.32 15.64
C MET A 9 20.86 -15.34 15.41
N SER A 10 21.43 -15.30 14.20
CA SER A 10 22.52 -14.38 13.91
C SER A 10 22.04 -12.92 14.03
N ILE A 11 22.95 -12.02 14.39
CA ILE A 11 22.67 -10.57 14.49
C ILE A 11 22.13 -10.05 13.15
N GLU A 12 22.59 -10.62 12.04
CA GLU A 12 22.15 -10.24 10.70
C GLU A 12 20.70 -10.64 10.43
N HIS A 13 20.25 -11.83 10.83
CA HIS A 13 18.85 -12.23 10.69
C HIS A 13 17.92 -11.29 11.47
N ARG A 14 18.29 -10.94 12.70
CA ARG A 14 17.52 -9.99 13.50
C ARG A 14 17.42 -8.63 12.82
N ARG A 15 18.55 -8.09 12.34
CA ARG A 15 18.59 -6.81 11.63
C ARG A 15 17.74 -6.83 10.36
N LEU A 16 17.81 -7.93 9.60
CA LEU A 16 16.99 -8.11 8.39
C LEU A 16 15.50 -8.11 8.75
N ARG A 17 15.08 -8.89 9.75
CA ARG A 17 13.70 -8.90 10.22
C ARG A 17 13.22 -7.50 10.63
N GLU A 18 14.00 -6.81 11.45
CA GLU A 18 13.66 -5.46 11.92
C GLU A 18 13.51 -4.46 10.76
N LYS A 19 14.38 -4.57 9.75
CA LYS A 19 14.27 -3.78 8.52
C LYS A 19 12.98 -4.10 7.79
N LEU A 20 12.71 -5.37 7.51
CA LEU A 20 11.51 -5.83 6.79
C LEU A 20 10.21 -5.50 7.53
N CYS A 21 10.19 -5.58 8.86
CA CYS A 21 9.05 -5.14 9.67
C CYS A 21 8.75 -3.65 9.47
N ARG A 22 9.76 -2.79 9.44
CA ARG A 22 9.58 -1.35 9.15
C ARG A 22 9.09 -1.11 7.74
N GLU A 23 9.66 -1.79 6.76
CA GLU A 23 9.24 -1.69 5.35
C GLU A 23 7.79 -2.16 5.16
N LEU A 24 7.39 -3.26 5.81
CA LEU A 24 6.01 -3.75 5.76
C LEU A 24 5.05 -2.77 6.42
N ALA A 25 5.38 -2.23 7.60
CA ALA A 25 4.55 -1.24 8.27
C ALA A 25 4.35 0.02 7.42
N GLN A 26 5.41 0.49 6.74
CA GLN A 26 5.33 1.60 5.80
C GLN A 26 4.47 1.25 4.59
N SER A 27 4.69 0.08 4.00
CA SER A 27 3.89 -0.37 2.84
C SER A 27 2.41 -0.50 3.16
N GLU A 28 2.04 -1.01 4.35
CA GLU A 28 0.64 -1.09 4.77
C GLU A 28 0.04 0.29 5.07
N HIS A 29 0.81 1.21 5.63
CA HIS A 29 0.38 2.61 5.76
C HIS A 29 0.11 3.24 4.39
N ASP A 30 1.02 3.04 3.44
CA ASP A 30 0.89 3.56 2.08
C ASP A 30 -0.29 2.90 1.34
N ALA A 31 -0.54 1.61 1.58
CA ALA A 31 -1.70 0.90 1.05
C ALA A 31 -3.04 1.49 1.53
N VAL A 32 -3.11 2.05 2.75
CA VAL A 32 -4.29 2.79 3.21
C VAL A 32 -4.35 4.16 2.54
N VAL A 33 -3.30 4.97 2.69
CA VAL A 33 -3.34 6.40 2.35
C VAL A 33 -3.34 6.63 0.85
N HIS A 34 -2.41 5.98 0.12
CA HIS A 34 -2.24 6.24 -1.31
C HIS A 34 -3.35 5.61 -2.14
N THR A 35 -3.81 4.39 -1.81
CA THR A 35 -4.92 3.78 -2.56
C THR A 35 -6.24 4.52 -2.33
N ALA A 36 -6.50 4.99 -1.11
CA ALA A 36 -7.69 5.80 -0.82
C ALA A 36 -7.67 7.13 -1.59
N ARG A 37 -6.52 7.79 -1.64
CA ARG A 37 -6.34 9.05 -2.40
C ARG A 37 -6.53 8.82 -3.91
N GLU A 38 -5.92 7.78 -4.45
CA GLU A 38 -6.05 7.42 -5.86
C GLU A 38 -7.49 7.06 -6.23
N ALA A 39 -8.17 6.26 -5.40
CA ALA A 39 -9.56 5.92 -5.55
C ALA A 39 -10.48 7.15 -5.53
N ALA A 40 -10.19 8.13 -4.65
CA ALA A 40 -10.93 9.38 -4.59
C ALA A 40 -10.76 10.22 -5.88
N ARG A 41 -9.55 10.24 -6.45
CA ARG A 41 -9.25 10.93 -7.72
C ARG A 41 -9.98 10.32 -8.90
N LEU A 42 -10.04 9.00 -8.98
CA LEU A 42 -10.74 8.27 -10.03
C LEU A 42 -12.26 8.33 -9.91
N ARG A 43 -12.79 8.79 -8.76
CA ARG A 43 -14.24 8.89 -8.47
C ARG A 43 -14.93 7.51 -8.46
N ALA A 44 -16.15 7.43 -9.00
CA ALA A 44 -16.93 6.20 -9.07
C ALA A 44 -16.64 5.46 -10.39
N CYS A 45 -15.69 4.53 -10.35
CA CYS A 45 -15.36 3.66 -11.49
C CYS A 45 -14.79 2.32 -10.99
N PRO A 46 -14.79 1.26 -11.81
CA PRO A 46 -14.30 -0.06 -11.41
C PRO A 46 -12.87 -0.07 -10.86
N PRO A 47 -11.87 0.63 -11.45
CA PRO A 47 -10.54 0.73 -10.86
C PRO A 47 -10.53 1.33 -9.44
N ALA A 48 -11.32 2.37 -9.18
CA ALA A 48 -11.41 3.01 -7.87
C ALA A 48 -12.02 2.08 -6.81
N GLU A 49 -13.00 1.27 -7.17
CA GLU A 49 -13.61 0.29 -6.27
C GLU A 49 -12.59 -0.76 -5.80
N LYS A 50 -11.75 -1.24 -6.71
CA LYS A 50 -10.69 -2.19 -6.37
C LYS A 50 -9.63 -1.58 -5.43
N LEU A 51 -9.25 -0.33 -5.65
CA LEU A 51 -8.35 0.37 -4.72
C LEU A 51 -9.00 0.57 -3.33
N ARG A 52 -10.29 0.90 -3.26
CA ARG A 52 -11.00 1.00 -1.97
C ARG A 52 -11.02 -0.33 -1.21
N ALA A 53 -11.22 -1.45 -1.92
CA ALA A 53 -11.15 -2.78 -1.30
C ALA A 53 -9.77 -3.07 -0.70
N ILE A 54 -8.69 -2.70 -1.42
CA ILE A 54 -7.32 -2.84 -0.91
C ILE A 54 -7.08 -1.94 0.30
N ALA A 55 -7.51 -0.67 0.26
CA ALA A 55 -7.38 0.25 1.38
C ALA A 55 -8.10 -0.28 2.63
N ALA A 56 -9.34 -0.75 2.48
CA ALA A 56 -10.13 -1.33 3.57
C ALA A 56 -9.46 -2.59 4.16
N HIS A 57 -8.90 -3.45 3.31
CA HIS A 57 -8.15 -4.62 3.79
C HIS A 57 -6.88 -4.21 4.57
N ALA A 58 -6.13 -3.23 4.10
CA ALA A 58 -4.95 -2.74 4.81
C ALA A 58 -5.32 -2.09 6.16
N GLU A 59 -6.41 -1.33 6.20
CA GLU A 59 -6.94 -0.75 7.43
C GLU A 59 -7.39 -1.82 8.44
N TYR A 60 -8.04 -2.87 7.97
CA TYR A 60 -8.44 -4.02 8.78
C TYR A 60 -7.25 -4.75 9.40
N LEU A 61 -6.14 -4.92 8.66
CA LEU A 61 -4.96 -5.63 9.14
C LEU A 61 -4.08 -4.79 10.07
N ARG A 62 -4.16 -3.47 10.02
CA ARG A 62 -3.28 -2.54 10.75
C ARG A 62 -3.19 -2.81 12.26
N PRO A 63 -4.30 -2.96 13.03
CA PRO A 63 -4.20 -3.22 14.47
C PRO A 63 -3.47 -4.52 14.79
N ARG A 64 -3.65 -5.55 13.93
CA ARG A 64 -2.97 -6.84 14.09
C ARG A 64 -1.47 -6.72 13.81
N LEU A 65 -1.09 -5.95 12.81
CA LEU A 65 0.32 -5.66 12.49
C LEU A 65 0.97 -4.87 13.64
N ASP A 66 0.34 -3.80 14.09
CA ASP A 66 0.83 -2.97 15.20
C ASP A 66 1.08 -3.82 16.46
N ALA A 67 0.14 -4.72 16.81
CA ALA A 67 0.28 -5.61 17.95
C ALA A 67 1.44 -6.62 17.82
N LEU A 68 1.86 -6.96 16.60
CA LEU A 68 2.99 -7.86 16.34
C LEU A 68 4.34 -7.13 16.36
N LEU A 69 4.35 -5.83 16.10
CA LEU A 69 5.58 -5.03 16.04
C LEU A 69 5.97 -4.39 17.37
N ILE A 70 5.03 -4.23 18.31
CA ILE A 70 5.23 -3.56 19.61
C ILE A 70 6.07 -4.33 20.63
N PRO A 71 6.09 -5.69 20.71
CA PRO A 71 6.59 -6.38 21.91
C PRO A 71 8.09 -6.28 22.20
N ASP A 72 8.95 -5.90 21.26
CA ASP A 72 10.41 -6.06 21.42
C ASP A 72 11.25 -4.76 21.29
N GLN A 73 10.63 -3.58 21.20
CA GLN A 73 11.41 -2.37 20.98
C GLN A 73 10.99 -1.18 21.84
N PRO A 74 11.93 -0.55 22.59
CA PRO A 74 11.68 0.75 23.23
C PRO A 74 11.55 1.89 22.23
N PHE A 75 11.39 1.59 20.94
CA PHE A 75 11.29 2.53 19.82
C PHE A 75 9.85 2.86 19.37
N GLY A 76 8.85 2.54 20.18
CA GLY A 76 7.42 2.62 19.87
C GLY A 76 6.81 4.00 19.56
N ILE A 77 7.60 5.06 19.34
CA ILE A 77 7.00 6.41 19.18
C ILE A 77 7.47 7.15 17.91
N ARG A 78 8.40 6.62 17.10
CA ARG A 78 8.97 7.39 15.99
C ARG A 78 8.93 6.75 14.60
N ILE A 79 8.25 5.63 14.42
CA ILE A 79 8.18 4.96 13.10
C ILE A 79 7.40 5.79 12.08
N GLY A 80 6.42 6.55 12.49
CA GLY A 80 5.60 7.36 11.57
C GLY A 80 6.24 8.62 11.00
N ARG A 81 7.39 9.05 11.52
CA ARG A 81 7.95 10.36 11.16
C ARG A 81 9.25 10.35 10.38
N LEU A 82 10.05 9.30 10.46
CA LEU A 82 11.40 9.31 9.88
C LEU A 82 11.53 8.58 8.54
N VAL A 83 10.66 7.62 8.25
CA VAL A 83 10.72 6.84 7.00
C VAL A 83 9.82 7.44 5.91
N GLY A 84 8.76 8.16 6.29
CA GLY A 84 7.88 8.86 5.35
C GLY A 84 8.57 9.98 4.56
N GLU A 85 9.61 10.58 5.08
CA GLU A 85 10.28 11.74 4.44
C GLU A 85 11.27 11.35 3.34
N MET A 86 11.86 10.16 3.36
CA MET A 86 12.89 9.81 2.36
C MET A 86 12.37 9.22 1.06
N PHE A 87 11.21 8.58 1.06
CA PHE A 87 10.65 7.97 -0.16
C PHE A 87 9.40 8.65 -0.69
N SER A 88 8.59 9.30 0.15
CA SER A 88 7.34 9.94 -0.27
C SER A 88 7.51 11.41 -0.69
N GLY A 89 8.42 12.16 -0.09
CA GLY A 89 8.49 13.61 -0.29
C GLY A 89 8.85 14.06 -1.70
N LEU A 90 9.76 13.39 -2.37
CA LEU A 90 10.28 13.85 -3.66
C LEU A 90 9.53 13.24 -4.86
N ARG A 91 8.98 12.03 -4.72
CA ARG A 91 8.22 11.39 -5.80
C ARG A 91 6.80 11.93 -5.95
N HIS A 92 6.16 12.31 -4.84
CA HIS A 92 4.75 12.72 -4.87
C HIS A 92 4.54 14.18 -5.26
N LEU A 93 5.44 15.10 -4.94
CA LEU A 93 5.26 16.51 -5.24
C LEU A 93 5.39 16.86 -6.73
N VAL A 94 6.18 16.10 -7.48
CA VAL A 94 6.40 16.34 -8.93
C VAL A 94 5.54 15.40 -9.77
N ALA A 95 5.35 14.14 -9.34
CA ALA A 95 4.63 13.14 -10.10
C ALA A 95 3.10 13.37 -10.10
N ASP A 96 2.52 13.83 -8.99
CA ASP A 96 1.07 14.02 -8.88
C ASP A 96 0.49 15.11 -9.79
N ARG A 97 1.32 16.03 -10.29
CA ARG A 97 0.87 17.10 -11.20
C ARG A 97 1.00 16.78 -12.67
N VAL A 98 1.75 15.75 -13.06
CA VAL A 98 2.12 15.48 -14.45
C VAL A 98 1.67 14.09 -14.92
N LEU A 99 1.38 13.17 -14.00
CA LEU A 99 1.00 11.81 -14.39
C LEU A 99 -0.45 11.74 -14.87
N SER A 100 -0.67 10.99 -15.95
CA SER A 100 -2.03 10.60 -16.38
C SER A 100 -2.67 9.65 -15.34
N ALA A 101 -4.00 9.61 -15.32
CA ALA A 101 -4.74 8.77 -14.36
C ALA A 101 -4.36 7.30 -14.45
N GLU A 102 -4.22 6.78 -15.67
CA GLU A 102 -3.80 5.41 -15.91
C GLU A 102 -2.37 5.13 -15.38
N ARG A 103 -1.43 6.03 -15.63
CA ARG A 103 -0.05 5.89 -15.18
C ARG A 103 0.06 5.94 -13.65
N SER A 104 -0.72 6.81 -13.01
CA SER A 104 -0.79 6.90 -11.56
C SER A 104 -1.38 5.62 -10.93
N TYR A 105 -2.44 5.08 -11.54
CA TYR A 105 -3.02 3.82 -11.12
C TYR A 105 -2.00 2.68 -11.18
N ARG A 106 -1.29 2.51 -12.30
CA ARG A 106 -0.22 1.50 -12.43
C ARG A 106 0.90 1.69 -11.41
N ALA A 107 1.30 2.93 -11.14
CA ALA A 107 2.30 3.20 -10.10
C ALA A 107 1.82 2.77 -8.70
N THR A 108 0.53 2.95 -8.40
CA THR A 108 -0.09 2.46 -7.16
C THR A 108 -0.04 0.93 -7.09
N LEU A 109 -0.40 0.22 -8.17
CA LEU A 109 -0.31 -1.24 -8.22
C LEU A 109 1.13 -1.75 -7.99
N LEU A 110 2.12 -1.06 -8.55
CA LEU A 110 3.53 -1.41 -8.37
C LEU A 110 3.98 -1.27 -6.90
N GLY A 111 3.54 -0.21 -6.21
CA GLY A 111 3.79 -0.04 -4.78
C GLY A 111 3.15 -1.15 -3.93
N LEU A 112 1.93 -1.56 -4.27
CA LEU A 112 1.24 -2.66 -3.60
C LEU A 112 1.94 -4.01 -3.83
N ARG A 113 2.46 -4.25 -5.04
CA ARG A 113 3.27 -5.44 -5.37
C ARG A 113 4.52 -5.49 -4.52
N HIS A 114 5.24 -4.37 -4.40
CA HIS A 114 6.41 -4.28 -3.52
C HIS A 114 6.09 -4.66 -2.07
N GLY A 115 4.95 -4.22 -1.54
CA GLY A 115 4.50 -4.61 -0.19
C GLY A 115 4.31 -6.12 -0.02
N ILE A 116 3.78 -6.80 -1.05
CA ILE A 116 3.65 -8.26 -1.06
C ILE A 116 5.04 -8.92 -1.07
N ASP A 117 5.99 -8.43 -1.87
CA ASP A 117 7.35 -8.96 -1.93
C ASP A 117 8.07 -8.84 -0.58
N VAL A 118 7.88 -7.72 0.13
CA VAL A 118 8.39 -7.53 1.49
C VAL A 118 7.76 -8.53 2.46
N ALA A 119 6.45 -8.77 2.37
CA ALA A 119 5.75 -9.74 3.20
C ALA A 119 6.23 -11.18 2.92
N TRP A 120 6.48 -11.53 1.67
CA TRP A 120 7.05 -12.83 1.27
C TRP A 120 8.42 -13.06 1.92
N LEU A 121 9.31 -12.08 1.82
CA LEU A 121 10.65 -12.20 2.40
C LEU A 121 10.59 -12.25 3.93
N LEU A 122 9.75 -11.41 4.56
CA LEU A 122 9.56 -11.40 6.01
C LEU A 122 8.98 -12.74 6.51
N ARG A 123 8.03 -13.32 5.80
CA ARG A 123 7.49 -14.65 6.09
C ARG A 123 8.58 -15.71 6.14
N ASP A 124 9.47 -15.70 5.16
CA ASP A 124 10.56 -16.69 5.09
C ASP A 124 11.62 -16.48 6.17
N VAL A 125 11.90 -15.25 6.55
CA VAL A 125 12.77 -14.93 7.69
C VAL A 125 12.15 -15.43 9.00
N THR A 126 10.87 -15.11 9.24
CA THR A 126 10.17 -15.47 10.48
C THR A 126 9.96 -16.98 10.65
N ARG A 127 9.84 -17.72 9.53
CA ARG A 127 9.80 -19.19 9.53
C ARG A 127 11.09 -19.78 10.08
N ARG A 128 12.26 -19.20 9.75
CA ARG A 128 13.56 -19.65 10.24
C ARG A 128 13.80 -19.29 11.71
N GLU A 129 13.08 -18.31 12.21
CA GLU A 129 13.18 -17.82 13.60
C GLU A 129 12.14 -18.43 14.54
N ASP A 130 11.31 -19.38 14.07
CA ASP A 130 10.17 -19.95 14.79
C ASP A 130 9.16 -18.89 15.29
N ASN A 131 9.13 -17.71 14.66
CA ASN A 131 8.17 -16.66 14.98
C ASN A 131 6.83 -16.93 14.28
N ILE A 132 6.10 -17.92 14.79
CA ILE A 132 4.87 -18.42 14.20
C ILE A 132 3.77 -17.35 14.05
N ARG A 133 3.74 -16.37 14.97
CA ARG A 133 2.69 -15.33 14.94
C ARG A 133 2.88 -14.39 13.75
N LEU A 134 4.11 -13.90 13.55
CA LEU A 134 4.43 -13.01 12.45
C LEU A 134 4.43 -13.78 11.11
N PHE A 135 4.87 -15.03 11.10
CA PHE A 135 4.77 -15.91 9.94
C PHE A 135 3.33 -16.03 9.44
N ARG A 136 2.38 -16.38 10.34
CA ARG A 136 0.97 -16.52 9.97
C ARG A 136 0.35 -15.20 9.51
N PHE A 137 0.72 -14.10 10.14
CA PHE A 137 0.28 -12.78 9.70
C PHE A 137 0.70 -12.49 8.25
N CYS A 138 1.97 -12.73 7.91
CA CYS A 138 2.46 -12.53 6.54
C CYS A 138 1.78 -13.47 5.56
N ASP A 139 1.55 -14.72 5.92
CA ASP A 139 0.90 -15.72 5.07
C ASP A 139 -0.56 -15.33 4.75
N ASP A 140 -1.34 -14.93 5.76
CA ASP A 140 -2.70 -14.42 5.60
C ASP A 140 -2.72 -13.16 4.71
N LEU A 141 -1.85 -12.18 5.01
CA LEU A 141 -1.74 -10.93 4.25
C LEU A 141 -1.44 -11.21 2.77
N ILE A 142 -0.48 -12.07 2.47
CA ILE A 142 -0.10 -12.43 1.10
C ILE A 142 -1.30 -13.04 0.37
N ALA A 143 -1.93 -14.05 0.97
CA ALA A 143 -3.02 -14.79 0.34
C ALA A 143 -4.19 -13.86 -0.06
N GLU A 144 -4.61 -12.98 0.85
CA GLU A 144 -5.72 -12.07 0.61
C GLU A 144 -5.33 -10.90 -0.30
N ARG A 145 -4.14 -10.30 -0.09
CA ARG A 145 -3.68 -9.15 -0.87
C ARG A 145 -3.40 -9.50 -2.33
N GLU A 146 -2.89 -10.68 -2.63
CA GLU A 146 -2.69 -11.13 -4.01
C GLU A 146 -4.00 -11.25 -4.78
N VAL A 147 -5.08 -11.71 -4.14
CA VAL A 147 -6.40 -11.77 -4.77
C VAL A 147 -6.88 -10.37 -5.13
N LEU A 148 -6.85 -9.44 -4.16
CA LEU A 148 -7.27 -8.06 -4.36
C LEU A 148 -6.43 -7.34 -5.42
N LEU A 149 -5.12 -7.56 -5.43
CA LEU A 149 -4.22 -6.95 -6.41
C LEU A 149 -4.49 -7.48 -7.82
N ARG A 150 -4.69 -8.79 -8.00
CA ARG A 150 -5.07 -9.35 -9.30
C ARG A 150 -6.39 -8.77 -9.83
N GLU A 151 -7.35 -8.52 -8.96
CA GLU A 151 -8.60 -7.86 -9.36
C GLU A 151 -8.37 -6.41 -9.79
N ALA A 152 -7.51 -5.68 -9.08
CA ALA A 152 -7.13 -4.33 -9.45
C ALA A 152 -6.33 -4.29 -10.77
N GLU A 153 -5.44 -5.25 -11.00
CA GLU A 153 -4.72 -5.41 -12.27
C GLU A 153 -5.68 -5.68 -13.45
N ARG A 154 -6.68 -6.53 -13.27
CA ARG A 154 -7.72 -6.77 -14.29
C ARG A 154 -8.53 -5.52 -14.61
N ALA A 155 -8.73 -4.64 -13.64
CA ALA A 155 -9.45 -3.38 -13.84
C ALA A 155 -8.68 -2.39 -14.73
N LEU A 156 -7.40 -2.63 -15.07
CA LEU A 156 -6.65 -1.84 -16.05
C LEU A 156 -7.31 -1.79 -17.43
N VAL A 157 -8.01 -2.85 -17.82
CA VAL A 157 -8.75 -2.89 -19.12
C VAL A 157 -9.74 -1.74 -19.22
N TRP A 158 -10.34 -1.31 -18.11
CA TRP A 158 -11.28 -0.19 -18.10
C TRP A 158 -10.69 1.09 -18.70
N PHE A 159 -9.40 1.35 -18.51
CA PHE A 159 -8.73 2.52 -19.06
C PHE A 159 -8.59 2.45 -20.59
N ALA A 160 -8.51 1.26 -21.18
CA ALA A 160 -8.49 1.10 -22.63
C ALA A 160 -9.86 1.49 -23.26
N ASP A 161 -10.96 1.23 -22.54
CA ASP A 161 -12.29 1.61 -22.95
C ASP A 161 -12.61 3.09 -22.68
N HIS A 162 -11.78 3.77 -21.86
CA HIS A 162 -11.97 5.17 -21.43
C HIS A 162 -10.69 6.01 -21.65
N PRO A 163 -10.17 6.13 -22.88
CA PRO A 163 -8.88 6.74 -23.15
C PRO A 163 -8.80 8.22 -22.73
N SER A 164 -9.90 8.96 -22.80
CA SER A 164 -9.95 10.35 -22.34
C SER A 164 -9.71 10.49 -20.85
N ILE A 165 -10.24 9.56 -20.04
CA ILE A 165 -10.00 9.53 -18.60
C ILE A 165 -8.59 9.01 -18.30
N ALA A 166 -8.14 7.99 -19.02
CA ALA A 166 -6.79 7.44 -18.89
C ALA A 166 -5.72 8.51 -19.05
N MET A 167 -5.88 9.39 -20.03
CA MET A 167 -4.94 10.46 -20.36
C MET A 167 -5.14 11.75 -19.54
N ALA A 168 -6.23 11.87 -18.79
CA ALA A 168 -6.48 13.06 -17.98
C ALA A 168 -5.36 13.26 -16.94
N SER A 169 -4.84 14.49 -16.85
CA SER A 169 -3.88 14.86 -15.83
C SER A 169 -4.52 14.84 -14.44
N CYS A 170 -3.81 14.28 -13.48
CA CYS A 170 -4.23 14.21 -12.09
C CYS A 170 -4.51 15.59 -11.45
N ALA A 171 -3.93 16.65 -11.99
CA ALA A 171 -4.13 18.02 -11.50
C ALA A 171 -5.50 18.62 -11.86
N HIS A 172 -6.13 18.19 -12.94
CA HIS A 172 -7.37 18.79 -13.44
C HIS A 172 -8.64 18.27 -12.76
N THR A 173 -8.57 17.12 -12.09
CA THR A 173 -9.74 16.49 -11.46
C THR A 173 -10.16 17.17 -10.16
N ALA A 174 -9.25 17.93 -9.52
CA ALA A 174 -9.52 18.62 -8.26
C ALA A 174 -10.24 19.97 -8.43
N LEU A 175 -10.21 20.59 -9.60
CA LEU A 175 -10.73 21.95 -9.84
C LEU A 175 -12.11 22.01 -10.52
N GLY A 176 -12.68 20.88 -10.93
CA GLY A 176 -13.93 20.82 -11.70
C GLY A 176 -15.22 20.79 -10.90
N SER A 177 -15.23 21.12 -9.58
CA SER A 177 -16.44 21.12 -8.74
C SER A 177 -16.90 22.53 -8.32
N GLY A 178 -16.61 23.55 -9.12
CA GLY A 178 -17.04 24.92 -8.85
C GLY A 178 -17.78 25.51 -10.04
N ALA A 179 -19.09 25.74 -9.86
CA ALA A 179 -19.93 26.70 -10.58
C ALA A 179 -20.43 26.29 -12.00
N ALA A 180 -21.49 25.52 -12.02
CA ALA A 180 -22.58 25.83 -12.97
C ALA A 180 -23.66 26.58 -12.20
N THR A 181 -23.57 27.90 -12.14
CA THR A 181 -24.69 28.77 -11.78
C THR A 181 -25.68 28.74 -12.96
N PRO A 182 -26.94 28.37 -12.78
CA PRO A 182 -27.92 28.54 -13.81
C PRO A 182 -28.19 30.04 -13.95
N SER A 183 -27.89 30.61 -15.11
CA SER A 183 -28.34 31.95 -15.50
C SER A 183 -29.87 31.94 -15.55
N ALA A 184 -30.50 32.56 -14.61
CA ALA A 184 -31.92 32.87 -14.66
C ALA A 184 -32.13 33.92 -15.74
N ALA A 185 -32.72 33.50 -16.85
CA ALA A 185 -33.41 34.44 -17.77
C ALA A 185 -34.72 34.88 -17.11
N LEU A 186 -34.84 36.15 -16.88
CA LEU A 186 -36.11 36.84 -16.59
C LEU A 186 -36.65 37.50 -17.87
N PRO A 187 -37.98 37.66 -17.92
CA PRO A 187 -38.78 37.91 -19.11
C PRO A 187 -38.61 39.29 -19.74
#